data_8b12ac93539d4eb5797d32120260fa68
#
_entry.id   8b12ac93539d4eb5797d32120260fa68
#
_cell.length_a   1.000
_cell.length_b   1.000
_cell.length_c   1.000
_cell.angle_alpha   90.00
_cell.angle_beta   90.00
_cell.angle_gamma   90.00
#
_symmetry.space_group_name_H-M   'P 1'
#
loop_
_entity.id
_entity.type
_entity.pdbx_description
1 polymer ?
#
loop_
_entity_poly.entity_id
_entity_poly.type
_entity_poly.pdbx_seq_one_letter_code
_entity_poly.pdbx_strand_id
1 'polypeptide(L)'
;MSEQHGKTYRPWEPERYQHEAQSPAAKLPAGDVVFFLLDTVRRLDLHRFYAPYEQETRGAPPFDPAMMVCLLLYAYCVGVFSSRKIALACERNLAFLAIVGQERPDFRTISDFRKLHLEAFKDVFVHVVRLAGEMGLVRLGNVATDGTKIQGNASRHKAMSYGYMQKAVERLREEIEALVTQAYQQDAAEEAALGSRRGDELPAELARREERLVQIEAAMRRLETQAKADAQVERQRRAAAERERTGKPRRGKAPHPVVETPDAKAQSNFTDPELHIMRTNNKGWDYCGNAQASVDATCQIILACDVTDASNDKQQAEPMAQATRSTLAQAGIERPQTEAGEAQAIPATLDNGYYSEAAVEALERAGFDPYIATERQRHHTPQAEASAPPATPQERMAAKVRTPAGRALYARRKVIVEPVFGQIKEVRGFRRFLLRGLAKIRGEWRLVCLTHNLLKIWRYGCAPNAG
;
A
#
# COMPACT_ATOMS: atom_id res chain seq x y z
N MET A 1 4.78 -31.98 -14.78
CA MET A 1 4.25 -32.02 -16.18
C MET A 1 3.39 -30.77 -16.29
N SER A 2 3.86 -29.76 -17.01
CA SER A 2 3.10 -28.54 -17.28
C SER A 2 1.96 -28.88 -18.23
N GLU A 3 0.73 -28.75 -17.76
CA GLU A 3 -0.44 -28.83 -18.64
C GLU A 3 -0.32 -27.80 -19.75
N GLN A 4 -0.65 -28.22 -20.95
CA GLN A 4 -0.54 -27.44 -22.18
C GLN A 4 -1.51 -26.27 -22.12
N HIS A 5 -1.02 -25.11 -21.69
CA HIS A 5 -1.67 -23.84 -21.95
C HIS A 5 -1.53 -23.52 -23.46
N GLY A 6 -2.58 -23.01 -24.10
CA GLY A 6 -2.62 -22.79 -25.54
C GLY A 6 -1.60 -21.78 -26.11
N LYS A 7 -0.78 -21.15 -25.26
CA LYS A 7 0.33 -20.26 -25.63
C LYS A 7 1.68 -20.86 -25.25
N THR A 8 2.64 -20.77 -26.15
CA THR A 8 4.02 -21.17 -25.88
C THR A 8 4.74 -20.09 -25.11
N TYR A 9 5.36 -20.48 -24.00
CA TYR A 9 6.24 -19.60 -23.20
C TYR A 9 7.70 -19.91 -23.51
N ARG A 10 8.57 -18.95 -23.20
CA ARG A 10 10.01 -19.20 -23.23
C ARG A 10 10.36 -20.21 -22.14
N PRO A 11 11.16 -21.25 -22.43
CA PRO A 11 11.50 -22.26 -21.45
C PRO A 11 12.13 -21.66 -20.19
N TRP A 12 11.67 -22.06 -19.04
CA TRP A 12 12.27 -21.70 -17.77
C TRP A 12 12.79 -22.94 -17.06
N GLU A 13 14.07 -23.15 -17.16
CA GLU A 13 14.78 -24.30 -16.62
C GLU A 13 15.95 -23.85 -15.74
N PRO A 14 15.70 -23.28 -14.53
CA PRO A 14 16.75 -22.76 -13.67
C PRO A 14 17.74 -23.86 -13.19
N GLU A 15 17.27 -25.11 -13.14
CA GLU A 15 18.09 -26.23 -12.72
C GLU A 15 19.06 -26.72 -13.77
N ARG A 16 18.78 -26.49 -15.03
CA ARG A 16 19.64 -26.94 -16.15
C ARG A 16 21.10 -26.51 -15.95
N TYR A 17 21.28 -25.37 -15.28
CA TYR A 17 22.60 -24.80 -15.02
C TYR A 17 23.08 -25.04 -13.58
N GLN A 18 22.31 -25.68 -12.69
CA GLN A 18 22.70 -25.91 -11.30
C GLN A 18 23.86 -26.93 -11.20
N HIS A 19 23.90 -27.88 -12.10
CA HIS A 19 24.87 -28.97 -12.12
C HIS A 19 26.12 -28.67 -12.97
N GLU A 20 26.14 -27.56 -13.72
CA GLU A 20 27.30 -27.15 -14.49
C GLU A 20 28.29 -26.41 -13.57
N ALA A 21 29.57 -26.79 -13.59
CA ALA A 21 30.62 -26.18 -12.77
C ALA A 21 30.78 -24.66 -12.99
N GLN A 22 30.31 -24.15 -14.11
CA GLN A 22 30.29 -22.72 -14.46
C GLN A 22 28.92 -22.04 -14.27
N SER A 23 27.93 -22.76 -13.81
CA SER A 23 26.57 -22.23 -13.60
C SER A 23 26.58 -21.13 -12.53
N PRO A 24 25.83 -20.02 -12.71
CA PRO A 24 25.63 -19.01 -11.67
C PRO A 24 25.11 -19.61 -10.38
N ALA A 25 24.18 -20.58 -10.46
CA ALA A 25 23.59 -21.25 -9.30
C ALA A 25 24.61 -22.08 -8.53
N ALA A 26 25.53 -22.79 -9.23
CA ALA A 26 26.58 -23.60 -8.60
C ALA A 26 27.58 -22.78 -7.78
N LYS A 27 27.65 -21.46 -7.99
CA LYS A 27 28.54 -20.55 -7.26
C LYS A 27 27.87 -19.90 -6.04
N LEU A 28 26.57 -20.12 -5.83
CA LEU A 28 25.84 -19.62 -4.68
C LEU A 28 25.98 -20.58 -3.49
N PRO A 29 26.01 -20.08 -2.24
CA PRO A 29 25.95 -20.90 -1.05
C PRO A 29 24.69 -21.76 -1.05
N ALA A 30 24.76 -23.01 -0.58
CA ALA A 30 23.63 -23.95 -0.56
C ALA A 30 22.40 -23.42 0.20
N GLY A 31 22.60 -22.56 1.21
CA GLY A 31 21.52 -21.94 1.98
C GLY A 31 21.05 -20.59 1.43
N ASP A 32 21.42 -20.21 0.20
CA ASP A 32 21.01 -18.92 -0.37
C ASP A 32 19.49 -18.85 -0.55
N VAL A 33 18.93 -17.67 -0.28
CA VAL A 33 17.48 -17.41 -0.38
C VAL A 33 16.92 -17.67 -1.78
N VAL A 34 17.76 -17.63 -2.83
CA VAL A 34 17.39 -17.98 -4.21
C VAL A 34 16.78 -19.36 -4.28
N PHE A 35 17.44 -20.38 -3.69
CA PHE A 35 16.97 -21.77 -3.73
C PHE A 35 15.64 -21.95 -2.99
N PHE A 36 15.50 -21.30 -1.84
CA PHE A 36 14.23 -21.26 -1.11
C PHE A 36 13.10 -20.66 -1.96
N LEU A 37 13.37 -19.55 -2.67
CA LEU A 37 12.36 -18.89 -3.50
C LEU A 37 12.01 -19.69 -4.74
N LEU A 38 12.98 -20.32 -5.41
CA LEU A 38 12.75 -21.23 -6.54
C LEU A 38 11.86 -22.39 -6.13
N ASP A 39 12.13 -23.02 -4.97
CA ASP A 39 11.31 -24.10 -4.44
C ASP A 39 9.91 -23.61 -4.03
N THR A 40 9.83 -22.46 -3.38
CA THR A 40 8.54 -21.86 -2.99
C THR A 40 7.67 -21.58 -4.22
N VAL A 41 8.21 -20.91 -5.24
CA VAL A 41 7.46 -20.53 -6.45
C VAL A 41 6.90 -21.76 -7.18
N ARG A 42 7.60 -22.89 -7.19
CA ARG A 42 7.10 -24.15 -7.78
C ARG A 42 5.88 -24.73 -7.07
N ARG A 43 5.69 -24.40 -5.80
CA ARG A 43 4.57 -24.87 -4.98
C ARG A 43 3.39 -23.88 -4.96
N LEU A 44 3.56 -22.67 -5.53
CA LEU A 44 2.50 -21.69 -5.62
C LEU A 44 1.51 -22.04 -6.74
N ASP A 45 0.24 -21.73 -6.50
CA ASP A 45 -0.74 -21.63 -7.58
C ASP A 45 -0.50 -20.32 -8.36
N LEU A 46 -0.01 -20.46 -9.58
CA LEU A 46 0.32 -19.34 -10.46
C LEU A 46 -0.69 -19.17 -11.61
N HIS A 47 -1.82 -19.86 -11.59
CA HIS A 47 -2.84 -19.79 -12.64
C HIS A 47 -3.17 -18.33 -13.01
N ARG A 48 -3.40 -17.44 -12.04
CA ARG A 48 -3.71 -16.03 -12.29
C ARG A 48 -2.57 -15.23 -12.93
N PHE A 49 -1.34 -15.73 -12.89
CA PHE A 49 -0.21 -15.09 -13.58
C PHE A 49 -0.11 -15.55 -15.05
N TYR A 50 -0.62 -16.74 -15.37
CA TYR A 50 -0.67 -17.26 -16.74
C TYR A 50 -1.91 -16.78 -17.50
N ALA A 51 -3.05 -16.65 -16.85
CA ALA A 51 -4.35 -16.33 -17.44
C ALA A 51 -4.36 -15.12 -18.40
N PRO A 52 -3.67 -13.99 -18.15
CA PRO A 52 -3.64 -12.87 -19.09
C PRO A 52 -3.00 -13.17 -20.45
N TYR A 53 -2.19 -14.23 -20.52
CA TYR A 53 -1.45 -14.60 -21.73
C TYR A 53 -2.13 -15.71 -22.54
N GLU A 54 -3.08 -16.46 -21.94
CA GLU A 54 -3.72 -17.62 -22.56
C GLU A 54 -4.57 -17.27 -23.79
N GLN A 55 -5.13 -16.06 -23.83
CA GLN A 55 -6.02 -15.63 -24.90
C GLN A 55 -5.28 -15.11 -26.14
N GLU A 56 -3.98 -14.82 -26.05
CA GLU A 56 -3.20 -14.22 -27.11
C GLU A 56 -2.17 -15.19 -27.66
N THR A 57 -2.46 -15.77 -28.83
CA THR A 57 -1.57 -16.73 -29.49
C THR A 57 -0.56 -16.09 -30.43
N ARG A 58 -0.69 -14.79 -30.73
CA ARG A 58 0.18 -14.05 -31.66
C ARG A 58 1.33 -13.37 -30.95
N GLY A 59 2.40 -13.08 -31.64
CA GLY A 59 3.57 -12.36 -31.14
C GLY A 59 4.68 -13.26 -30.59
N ALA A 60 5.79 -12.66 -30.14
CA ALA A 60 6.90 -13.39 -29.53
C ALA A 60 6.46 -14.04 -28.21
N PRO A 61 6.96 -15.26 -27.88
CA PRO A 61 6.66 -15.90 -26.61
C PRO A 61 7.04 -15.00 -25.44
N PRO A 62 6.14 -14.81 -24.46
CA PRO A 62 6.46 -14.07 -23.24
C PRO A 62 7.48 -14.84 -22.39
N PHE A 63 8.14 -14.14 -21.47
CA PHE A 63 8.89 -14.80 -20.41
C PHE A 63 7.94 -15.63 -19.57
N ASP A 64 8.45 -16.75 -19.05
CA ASP A 64 7.66 -17.59 -18.14
C ASP A 64 7.18 -16.79 -16.93
N PRO A 65 5.87 -16.75 -16.65
CA PRO A 65 5.34 -16.03 -15.49
C PRO A 65 5.92 -16.49 -14.15
N ALA A 66 6.23 -17.78 -13.97
CA ALA A 66 6.84 -18.28 -12.74
C ALA A 66 8.26 -17.72 -12.55
N MET A 67 9.04 -17.63 -13.64
CA MET A 67 10.35 -16.96 -13.61
C MET A 67 10.20 -15.48 -13.19
N MET A 68 9.25 -14.76 -13.78
CA MET A 68 9.01 -13.34 -13.50
C MET A 68 8.53 -13.11 -12.06
N VAL A 69 7.69 -14.00 -11.52
CA VAL A 69 7.29 -13.99 -10.10
C VAL A 69 8.51 -14.23 -9.21
N CYS A 70 9.30 -15.27 -9.48
CA CYS A 70 10.52 -15.54 -8.71
C CYS A 70 11.49 -14.36 -8.73
N LEU A 71 11.70 -13.76 -9.89
CA LEU A 71 12.54 -12.58 -10.08
C LEU A 71 12.07 -11.39 -9.23
N LEU A 72 10.78 -11.07 -9.24
CA LEU A 72 10.23 -9.98 -8.45
C LEU A 72 10.32 -10.27 -6.95
N LEU A 73 9.97 -11.48 -6.51
CA LEU A 73 10.05 -11.87 -5.10
C LEU A 73 11.49 -11.76 -4.59
N TYR A 74 12.45 -12.30 -5.34
CA TYR A 74 13.86 -12.19 -4.98
C TYR A 74 14.34 -10.73 -4.93
N ALA A 75 14.07 -9.96 -5.96
CA ALA A 75 14.46 -8.56 -6.05
C ALA A 75 13.93 -7.75 -4.84
N TYR A 76 12.67 -7.94 -4.47
CA TYR A 76 12.08 -7.28 -3.32
C TYR A 76 12.64 -7.81 -1.98
N CYS A 77 12.99 -9.08 -1.87
CA CYS A 77 13.67 -9.62 -0.69
C CYS A 77 15.01 -8.93 -0.43
N VAL A 78 15.80 -8.69 -1.48
CA VAL A 78 17.14 -8.10 -1.39
C VAL A 78 17.16 -6.56 -1.54
N GLY A 79 16.01 -5.90 -1.57
CA GLY A 79 15.92 -4.45 -1.61
C GLY A 79 16.14 -3.82 -3.00
N VAL A 80 16.00 -4.57 -4.08
CA VAL A 80 16.11 -4.08 -5.46
C VAL A 80 14.71 -3.89 -6.04
N PHE A 81 14.12 -2.71 -5.89
CA PHE A 81 12.72 -2.44 -6.25
C PHE A 81 12.53 -1.85 -7.67
N SER A 82 13.55 -1.14 -8.18
CA SER A 82 13.49 -0.49 -9.48
C SER A 82 13.61 -1.49 -10.63
N SER A 83 12.65 -1.50 -11.57
CA SER A 83 12.69 -2.39 -12.75
C SER A 83 13.99 -2.23 -13.56
N ARG A 84 14.53 -1.00 -13.67
CA ARG A 84 15.83 -0.77 -14.33
C ARG A 84 16.98 -1.41 -13.57
N LYS A 85 16.99 -1.32 -12.23
CA LYS A 85 18.01 -1.99 -11.41
C LYS A 85 17.88 -3.51 -11.44
N ILE A 86 16.64 -4.04 -11.48
CA ILE A 86 16.37 -5.47 -11.61
C ILE A 86 16.91 -5.98 -12.95
N ALA A 87 16.57 -5.32 -14.07
CA ALA A 87 17.09 -5.69 -15.39
C ALA A 87 18.61 -5.69 -15.44
N LEU A 88 19.26 -4.64 -14.90
CA LEU A 88 20.73 -4.58 -14.80
C LEU A 88 21.28 -5.70 -13.92
N ALA A 89 20.61 -6.05 -12.82
CA ALA A 89 21.03 -7.15 -11.95
C ALA A 89 20.94 -8.52 -12.66
N CYS A 90 19.95 -8.72 -13.54
CA CYS A 90 19.86 -9.92 -14.37
C CYS A 90 21.04 -10.11 -15.34
N GLU A 91 21.84 -9.07 -15.58
CA GLU A 91 23.05 -9.16 -16.40
C GLU A 91 24.33 -9.38 -15.59
N ARG A 92 24.35 -8.97 -14.30
CA ARG A 92 25.59 -8.78 -13.55
C ARG A 92 25.66 -9.47 -12.20
N ASN A 93 24.52 -9.89 -11.64
CA ASN A 93 24.47 -10.48 -10.30
C ASN A 93 24.18 -11.97 -10.38
N LEU A 94 25.04 -12.79 -9.76
CA LEU A 94 24.94 -14.26 -9.81
C LEU A 94 23.60 -14.79 -9.36
N ALA A 95 23.02 -14.23 -8.30
CA ALA A 95 21.74 -14.68 -7.76
C ALA A 95 20.57 -14.37 -8.72
N PHE A 96 20.58 -13.20 -9.36
CA PHE A 96 19.59 -12.88 -10.41
C PHE A 96 19.81 -13.76 -11.64
N LEU A 97 21.05 -14.00 -12.04
CA LEU A 97 21.39 -14.91 -13.14
C LEU A 97 20.93 -16.35 -12.84
N ALA A 98 21.04 -16.81 -11.61
CA ALA A 98 20.56 -18.14 -11.19
C ALA A 98 19.03 -18.28 -11.32
N ILE A 99 18.26 -17.18 -11.18
CA ILE A 99 16.82 -17.17 -11.36
C ILE A 99 16.43 -17.12 -12.83
N VAL A 100 16.99 -16.16 -13.59
CA VAL A 100 16.58 -15.93 -14.97
C VAL A 100 17.24 -16.87 -15.99
N GLY A 101 18.30 -17.59 -15.58
CA GLY A 101 19.06 -18.44 -16.51
C GLY A 101 19.72 -17.61 -17.61
N GLN A 102 19.39 -17.95 -18.87
CA GLN A 102 19.89 -17.21 -20.04
C GLN A 102 18.97 -16.06 -20.46
N GLU A 103 17.80 -15.93 -19.85
CA GLU A 103 16.82 -14.92 -20.19
C GLU A 103 17.26 -13.53 -19.68
N ARG A 104 16.88 -12.50 -20.43
CA ARG A 104 17.25 -11.10 -20.13
C ARG A 104 16.00 -10.22 -20.26
N PRO A 105 15.09 -10.26 -19.27
CA PRO A 105 13.92 -9.41 -19.28
C PRO A 105 14.33 -7.93 -19.17
N ASP A 106 13.87 -7.11 -20.08
CA ASP A 106 14.11 -5.68 -20.04
C ASP A 106 13.26 -4.99 -18.94
N PHE A 107 13.61 -3.76 -18.60
CA PHE A 107 12.97 -3.05 -17.50
C PHE A 107 11.49 -2.70 -17.78
N ARG A 108 11.04 -2.60 -19.04
CA ARG A 108 9.63 -2.34 -19.39
C ARG A 108 8.83 -3.60 -19.13
N THR A 109 9.29 -4.74 -19.62
CA THR A 109 8.70 -6.05 -19.36
C THR A 109 8.54 -6.32 -17.86
N ILE A 110 9.59 -6.08 -17.04
CA ILE A 110 9.54 -6.23 -15.57
C ILE A 110 8.51 -5.26 -14.96
N SER A 111 8.49 -4.01 -15.42
CA SER A 111 7.55 -2.99 -14.92
C SER A 111 6.11 -3.34 -15.25
N ASP A 112 5.86 -3.80 -16.47
CA ASP A 112 4.50 -4.07 -16.96
C ASP A 112 3.97 -5.38 -16.36
N PHE A 113 4.80 -6.42 -16.26
CA PHE A 113 4.47 -7.64 -15.53
C PHE A 113 4.06 -7.32 -14.08
N ARG A 114 4.87 -6.53 -13.35
CA ARG A 114 4.54 -6.12 -11.97
C ARG A 114 3.19 -5.41 -11.89
N LYS A 115 2.92 -4.45 -12.79
CA LYS A 115 1.65 -3.69 -12.78
C LYS A 115 0.44 -4.56 -13.10
N LEU A 116 0.59 -5.46 -14.07
CA LEU A 116 -0.47 -6.36 -14.52
C LEU A 116 -0.89 -7.33 -13.41
N HIS A 117 0.07 -7.83 -12.64
CA HIS A 117 -0.14 -8.91 -11.69
C HIS A 117 -0.26 -8.49 -10.22
N LEU A 118 -0.42 -7.18 -9.91
CA LEU A 118 -0.52 -6.71 -8.52
C LEU A 118 -1.62 -7.40 -7.72
N GLU A 119 -2.77 -7.71 -8.34
CA GLU A 119 -3.86 -8.42 -7.67
C GLU A 119 -3.58 -9.92 -7.49
N ALA A 120 -2.89 -10.55 -8.44
CA ALA A 120 -2.49 -11.95 -8.31
C ALA A 120 -1.53 -12.17 -7.11
N PHE A 121 -0.70 -11.19 -6.78
CA PHE A 121 0.14 -11.25 -5.58
C PHE A 121 -0.65 -11.26 -4.26
N LYS A 122 -1.96 -10.97 -4.27
CA LYS A 122 -2.82 -11.13 -3.10
C LYS A 122 -2.95 -12.60 -2.70
N ASP A 123 -3.12 -13.48 -3.68
CA ASP A 123 -3.27 -14.91 -3.42
C ASP A 123 -1.94 -15.51 -2.94
N VAL A 124 -0.83 -15.06 -3.52
CA VAL A 124 0.52 -15.43 -3.05
C VAL A 124 0.75 -14.98 -1.62
N PHE A 125 0.30 -13.77 -1.24
CA PHE A 125 0.40 -13.29 0.13
C PHE A 125 -0.35 -14.20 1.11
N VAL A 126 -1.59 -14.58 0.80
CA VAL A 126 -2.38 -15.50 1.62
C VAL A 126 -1.71 -16.88 1.71
N HIS A 127 -1.19 -17.40 0.60
CA HIS A 127 -0.48 -18.67 0.58
C HIS A 127 0.77 -18.64 1.48
N VAL A 128 1.54 -17.56 1.45
CA VAL A 128 2.73 -17.40 2.31
C VAL A 128 2.35 -17.27 3.78
N VAL A 129 1.23 -16.64 4.12
CA VAL A 129 0.70 -16.61 5.49
C VAL A 129 0.28 -18.03 5.93
N ARG A 130 -0.37 -18.80 5.04
CA ARG A 130 -0.70 -20.21 5.30
C ARG A 130 0.54 -21.03 5.61
N LEU A 131 1.55 -20.95 4.76
CA LEU A 131 2.83 -21.65 4.95
C LEU A 131 3.47 -21.28 6.30
N ALA A 132 3.45 -19.99 6.67
CA ALA A 132 3.92 -19.55 7.98
C ALA A 132 3.11 -20.17 9.14
N GLY A 133 1.80 -20.31 8.98
CA GLY A 133 0.92 -21.00 9.93
C GLY A 133 1.26 -22.48 10.09
N GLU A 134 1.40 -23.22 8.98
CA GLU A 134 1.79 -24.63 8.94
C GLU A 134 3.15 -24.88 9.61
N MET A 135 4.07 -23.93 9.50
CA MET A 135 5.38 -23.96 10.17
C MET A 135 5.33 -23.51 11.65
N GLY A 136 4.17 -23.19 12.21
CA GLY A 136 4.01 -22.71 13.59
C GLY A 136 4.59 -21.33 13.85
N LEU A 137 4.85 -20.52 12.81
CA LEU A 137 5.39 -19.16 12.92
C LEU A 137 4.30 -18.13 13.26
N VAL A 138 3.02 -18.50 13.18
CA VAL A 138 1.85 -17.70 13.56
C VAL A 138 1.12 -18.41 14.68
N ARG A 139 0.96 -17.75 15.84
CA ARG A 139 0.30 -18.33 17.02
C ARG A 139 -0.86 -17.49 17.56
N LEU A 140 -1.07 -16.29 17.03
CA LEU A 140 -2.14 -15.37 17.40
C LEU A 140 -2.21 -14.99 18.89
N GLY A 141 -1.08 -15.08 19.60
CA GLY A 141 -1.00 -14.70 21.02
C GLY A 141 -1.06 -13.17 21.24
N ASN A 142 -0.69 -12.38 20.24
CA ASN A 142 -0.89 -10.93 20.16
C ASN A 142 -0.67 -10.47 18.71
N VAL A 143 -1.58 -9.67 18.20
CA VAL A 143 -1.47 -9.03 16.88
C VAL A 143 -1.30 -7.53 17.09
N ALA A 144 -0.17 -6.98 16.64
CA ALA A 144 0.08 -5.54 16.69
C ALA A 144 -0.25 -4.91 15.33
N THR A 145 -1.09 -3.87 15.34
CA THR A 145 -1.40 -3.08 14.14
C THR A 145 -0.86 -1.68 14.29
N ASP A 146 -0.15 -1.22 13.27
CA ASP A 146 0.41 0.14 13.22
C ASP A 146 0.55 0.63 11.78
N GLY A 147 0.69 1.95 11.63
CA GLY A 147 0.87 2.63 10.35
C GLY A 147 2.22 3.31 10.23
N THR A 148 2.71 3.41 9.01
CA THR A 148 3.95 4.14 8.73
C THR A 148 3.83 4.96 7.45
N LYS A 149 4.34 6.20 7.46
CA LYS A 149 4.34 7.05 6.28
C LYS A 149 5.47 6.63 5.34
N ILE A 150 5.11 6.32 4.09
CA ILE A 150 6.04 6.01 3.01
C ILE A 150 5.83 7.04 1.91
N GLN A 151 6.91 7.65 1.45
CA GLN A 151 6.88 8.69 0.43
C GLN A 151 6.27 8.16 -0.87
N GLY A 152 5.40 8.94 -1.50
CA GLY A 152 4.85 8.64 -2.82
C GLY A 152 5.80 9.01 -3.96
N ASN A 153 5.52 8.50 -5.15
CA ASN A 153 6.21 8.90 -6.37
C ASN A 153 5.60 10.18 -6.94
N ALA A 154 5.50 11.20 -6.10
CA ALA A 154 4.92 12.50 -6.40
C ALA A 154 5.96 13.61 -6.21
N SER A 155 5.98 14.57 -7.12
CA SER A 155 6.88 15.72 -7.03
C SER A 155 6.20 16.85 -6.26
N ARG A 156 6.85 17.38 -5.22
CA ARG A 156 6.33 18.54 -4.45
C ARG A 156 6.13 19.77 -5.32
N HIS A 157 7.00 19.96 -6.33
CA HIS A 157 6.94 21.10 -7.22
C HIS A 157 5.81 21.03 -8.25
N LYS A 158 5.15 19.88 -8.37
CA LYS A 158 4.01 19.66 -9.25
C LYS A 158 2.69 19.62 -8.48
N ALA A 159 2.59 20.37 -7.41
CA ALA A 159 1.37 20.53 -6.63
C ALA A 159 0.91 21.98 -6.66
N MET A 160 -0.40 22.18 -6.67
CA MET A 160 -1.02 23.50 -6.57
C MET A 160 -2.13 23.50 -5.53
N SER A 161 -2.30 24.63 -4.82
CA SER A 161 -3.47 24.84 -3.97
C SER A 161 -4.68 25.25 -4.82
N TYR A 162 -5.89 24.97 -4.32
CA TYR A 162 -7.14 25.28 -5.02
C TYR A 162 -7.26 26.77 -5.35
N GLY A 163 -6.99 27.65 -4.39
CA GLY A 163 -7.02 29.09 -4.63
C GLY A 163 -5.95 29.59 -5.62
N TYR A 164 -4.79 28.92 -5.72
CA TYR A 164 -3.81 29.22 -6.75
C TYR A 164 -4.24 28.70 -8.12
N MET A 165 -4.88 27.51 -8.17
CA MET A 165 -5.43 26.96 -9.41
C MET A 165 -6.50 27.87 -10.03
N GLN A 166 -7.41 28.45 -9.21
CA GLN A 166 -8.41 29.42 -9.68
C GLN A 166 -7.75 30.59 -10.40
N LYS A 167 -6.77 31.24 -9.77
CA LYS A 167 -6.03 32.34 -10.38
C LYS A 167 -5.24 31.93 -11.62
N ALA A 168 -4.68 30.70 -11.62
CA ALA A 168 -3.94 30.21 -12.76
C ALA A 168 -4.84 29.92 -13.97
N VAL A 169 -6.06 29.45 -13.73
CA VAL A 169 -7.08 29.21 -14.79
C VAL A 169 -7.47 30.54 -15.44
N GLU A 170 -7.77 31.59 -14.65
CA GLU A 170 -8.11 32.91 -15.16
C GLU A 170 -6.98 33.46 -16.04
N ARG A 171 -5.75 33.46 -15.52
CA ARG A 171 -4.58 33.92 -16.26
C ARG A 171 -4.33 33.13 -17.55
N LEU A 172 -4.42 31.77 -17.50
CA LEU A 172 -4.20 30.92 -18.67
C LEU A 172 -5.27 31.16 -19.76
N ARG A 173 -6.53 31.43 -19.37
CA ARG A 173 -7.59 31.79 -20.33
C ARG A 173 -7.30 33.12 -21.01
N GLU A 174 -6.87 34.12 -20.27
CA GLU A 174 -6.44 35.39 -20.83
C GLU A 174 -5.25 35.25 -21.79
N GLU A 175 -4.24 34.46 -21.38
CA GLU A 175 -3.07 34.17 -22.23
C GLU A 175 -3.44 33.42 -23.53
N ILE A 176 -4.36 32.45 -23.45
CA ILE A 176 -4.88 31.72 -24.60
C ILE A 176 -5.63 32.65 -25.54
N GLU A 177 -6.53 33.50 -25.01
CA GLU A 177 -7.31 34.46 -25.80
C GLU A 177 -6.41 35.49 -26.52
N ALA A 178 -5.39 35.95 -25.83
CA ALA A 178 -4.40 36.87 -26.42
C ALA A 178 -3.62 36.19 -27.55
N LEU A 179 -3.19 34.92 -27.39
CA LEU A 179 -2.48 34.19 -28.45
C LEU A 179 -3.38 33.87 -29.64
N VAL A 180 -4.63 33.49 -29.40
CA VAL A 180 -5.62 33.29 -30.48
C VAL A 180 -5.86 34.57 -31.25
N THR A 181 -6.03 35.71 -30.55
CA THR A 181 -6.20 37.03 -31.19
C THR A 181 -4.98 37.44 -32.02
N GLN A 182 -3.77 37.18 -31.50
CA GLN A 182 -2.52 37.41 -32.21
C GLN A 182 -2.41 36.56 -33.48
N ALA A 183 -2.78 35.25 -33.38
CA ALA A 183 -2.79 34.37 -34.54
C ALA A 183 -3.76 34.85 -35.63
N TYR A 184 -4.99 35.24 -35.26
CA TYR A 184 -5.95 35.81 -36.22
C TYR A 184 -5.44 37.11 -36.88
N GLN A 185 -4.73 37.97 -36.16
CA GLN A 185 -4.14 39.17 -36.72
C GLN A 185 -2.99 38.85 -37.68
N GLN A 186 -2.17 37.87 -37.37
CA GLN A 186 -1.11 37.37 -38.25
C GLN A 186 -1.66 36.73 -39.50
N ASP A 187 -2.65 35.81 -39.36
CA ASP A 187 -3.31 35.14 -40.49
C ASP A 187 -3.96 36.17 -41.43
N ALA A 188 -4.66 37.19 -40.87
CA ALA A 188 -5.25 38.26 -41.65
C ALA A 188 -4.20 39.13 -42.38
N ALA A 189 -3.03 39.37 -41.77
CA ALA A 189 -1.93 40.07 -42.40
C ALA A 189 -1.22 39.23 -43.47
N GLU A 190 -1.09 37.94 -43.27
CA GLU A 190 -0.52 36.97 -44.22
C GLU A 190 -1.47 36.73 -45.39
N GLU A 191 -2.78 36.63 -45.15
CA GLU A 191 -3.80 36.47 -46.20
C GLU A 191 -3.87 37.70 -47.11
N ALA A 192 -3.68 38.89 -46.52
CA ALA A 192 -3.57 40.15 -47.27
C ALA A 192 -2.28 40.24 -48.08
N ALA A 193 -1.19 39.56 -47.68
CA ALA A 193 0.12 39.63 -48.33
C ALA A 193 0.39 38.46 -49.32
N LEU A 194 -0.16 37.28 -49.15
CA LEU A 194 0.30 36.06 -49.82
C LEU A 194 -0.78 35.14 -50.42
N GLY A 195 -2.10 35.47 -50.29
CA GLY A 195 -3.17 34.59 -50.76
C GLY A 195 -3.17 33.20 -50.07
N SER A 196 -4.35 32.52 -50.03
CA SER A 196 -4.63 31.37 -49.16
C SER A 196 -3.60 30.24 -49.26
N ARG A 197 -2.63 30.23 -48.38
CA ARG A 197 -1.90 29.04 -47.90
C ARG A 197 -2.31 28.77 -46.48
N ARG A 198 -3.08 27.70 -46.27
CA ARG A 198 -3.47 27.24 -44.94
C ARG A 198 -2.23 26.79 -44.15
N GLY A 199 -1.90 27.48 -43.11
CA GLY A 199 -1.10 26.96 -42.02
C GLY A 199 -2.04 26.38 -40.93
N ASP A 200 -2.29 25.06 -40.96
CA ASP A 200 -3.24 24.37 -40.08
C ASP A 200 -2.63 24.05 -38.69
N GLU A 201 -1.48 24.59 -38.34
CA GLU A 201 -0.82 24.28 -37.05
C GLU A 201 -1.00 25.43 -36.05
N LEU A 202 -1.81 25.15 -35.02
CA LEU A 202 -1.82 25.97 -33.80
C LEU A 202 -0.39 26.11 -33.27
N PRO A 203 0.09 27.31 -32.88
CA PRO A 203 1.41 27.44 -32.29
C PRO A 203 1.60 26.46 -31.14
N ALA A 204 2.72 25.73 -31.12
CA ALA A 204 3.01 24.72 -30.08
C ALA A 204 2.88 25.26 -28.65
N GLU A 205 2.97 26.58 -28.50
CA GLU A 205 2.81 27.30 -27.24
C GLU A 205 1.35 27.39 -26.80
N LEU A 206 0.42 27.59 -27.74
CA LEU A 206 -1.02 27.54 -27.46
C LEU A 206 -1.45 26.15 -27.01
N ALA A 207 -1.05 25.09 -27.72
CA ALA A 207 -1.35 23.72 -27.38
C ALA A 207 -0.83 23.36 -25.96
N ARG A 208 0.35 23.83 -25.57
CA ARG A 208 0.88 23.62 -24.23
C ARG A 208 0.06 24.34 -23.14
N ARG A 209 -0.45 25.54 -23.42
CA ARG A 209 -1.29 26.27 -22.45
C ARG A 209 -2.66 25.64 -22.32
N GLU A 210 -3.27 25.21 -23.40
CA GLU A 210 -4.55 24.49 -23.38
C GLU A 210 -4.43 23.17 -22.64
N GLU A 211 -3.41 22.36 -22.90
CA GLU A 211 -3.16 21.13 -22.14
C GLU A 211 -2.99 21.38 -20.65
N ARG A 212 -2.25 22.44 -20.28
CA ARG A 212 -2.07 22.83 -18.90
C ARG A 212 -3.36 23.31 -18.25
N LEU A 213 -4.20 24.06 -18.97
CA LEU A 213 -5.52 24.49 -18.51
C LEU A 213 -6.41 23.28 -18.20
N VAL A 214 -6.50 22.32 -19.13
CA VAL A 214 -7.27 21.09 -18.95
C VAL A 214 -6.80 20.29 -17.72
N GLN A 215 -5.49 20.19 -17.50
CA GLN A 215 -4.93 19.50 -16.33
C GLN A 215 -5.31 20.21 -15.03
N ILE A 216 -5.25 21.53 -14.97
CA ILE A 216 -5.60 22.30 -13.77
C ILE A 216 -7.09 22.22 -13.50
N GLU A 217 -7.95 22.39 -14.50
CA GLU A 217 -9.40 22.26 -14.34
C GLU A 217 -9.81 20.84 -13.89
N ALA A 218 -9.17 19.82 -14.41
CA ALA A 218 -9.39 18.44 -13.97
C ALA A 218 -8.99 18.24 -12.51
N ALA A 219 -7.91 18.87 -12.05
CA ALA A 219 -7.50 18.83 -10.65
C ALA A 219 -8.49 19.58 -9.73
N MET A 220 -8.99 20.74 -10.16
CA MET A 220 -10.02 21.50 -9.44
C MET A 220 -11.30 20.69 -9.29
N ARG A 221 -11.82 20.09 -10.38
CA ARG A 221 -13.02 19.25 -10.35
C ARG A 221 -12.88 18.04 -9.39
N ARG A 222 -11.69 17.45 -9.30
CA ARG A 222 -11.44 16.36 -8.32
C ARG A 222 -11.56 16.87 -6.89
N LEU A 223 -10.93 18.00 -6.55
CA LEU A 223 -11.03 18.59 -5.22
C LEU A 223 -12.48 18.99 -4.87
N GLU A 224 -13.23 19.55 -5.83
CA GLU A 224 -14.64 19.89 -5.65
C GLU A 224 -15.52 18.66 -5.43
N THR A 225 -15.28 17.58 -6.18
CA THR A 225 -15.98 16.32 -6.01
C THR A 225 -15.68 15.70 -4.63
N GLN A 226 -14.41 15.74 -4.22
CA GLN A 226 -14.01 15.28 -2.89
C GLN A 226 -14.65 16.10 -1.78
N ALA A 227 -14.64 17.42 -1.87
CA ALA A 227 -15.26 18.30 -0.88
C ALA A 227 -16.76 18.06 -0.74
N LYS A 228 -17.46 17.80 -1.84
CA LYS A 228 -18.89 17.42 -1.82
C LYS A 228 -19.12 16.06 -1.14
N ALA A 229 -18.28 15.07 -1.45
CA ALA A 229 -18.35 13.75 -0.82
C ALA A 229 -18.08 13.84 0.69
N ASP A 230 -17.04 14.53 1.10
CA ASP A 230 -16.71 14.75 2.52
C ASP A 230 -17.84 15.49 3.26
N ALA A 231 -18.43 16.51 2.62
CA ALA A 231 -19.58 17.22 3.14
C ALA A 231 -20.80 16.31 3.35
N GLN A 232 -21.04 15.37 2.44
CA GLN A 232 -22.12 14.41 2.55
C GLN A 232 -21.89 13.42 3.71
N VAL A 233 -20.68 12.89 3.83
CA VAL A 233 -20.27 12.01 4.94
C VAL A 233 -20.43 12.72 6.29
N GLU A 234 -19.96 13.96 6.39
CA GLU A 234 -20.08 14.75 7.62
C GLU A 234 -21.55 15.05 7.99
N ARG A 235 -22.42 15.30 7.00
CA ARG A 235 -23.89 15.44 7.23
C ARG A 235 -24.49 14.16 7.79
N GLN A 236 -24.15 13.01 7.21
CA GLN A 236 -24.64 11.71 7.68
C GLN A 236 -24.15 11.43 9.10
N ARG A 237 -22.88 11.69 9.39
CA ARG A 237 -22.29 11.54 10.72
C ARG A 237 -22.99 12.43 11.76
N ARG A 238 -23.20 13.72 11.44
CA ARG A 238 -23.93 14.64 12.33
C ARG A 238 -25.37 14.19 12.56
N ALA A 239 -26.04 13.69 11.52
CA ALA A 239 -27.39 13.19 11.63
C ALA A 239 -27.48 11.90 12.48
N ALA A 240 -26.51 10.99 12.34
CA ALA A 240 -26.39 9.78 13.14
C ALA A 240 -26.15 10.10 14.63
N ALA A 241 -25.16 10.95 14.92
CA ALA A 241 -24.84 11.38 16.28
C ALA A 241 -26.03 12.10 16.97
N GLU A 242 -26.80 12.88 16.21
CA GLU A 242 -27.99 13.54 16.73
C GLU A 242 -29.12 12.55 17.07
N ARG A 243 -29.32 11.53 16.20
CA ARG A 243 -30.32 10.44 16.46
C ARG A 243 -29.92 9.64 17.71
N GLU A 244 -28.65 9.34 17.87
CA GLU A 244 -28.14 8.60 19.02
C GLU A 244 -28.33 9.39 20.33
N ARG A 245 -28.07 10.70 20.32
CA ARG A 245 -28.21 11.58 21.46
C ARG A 245 -29.67 11.86 21.85
N THR A 246 -30.59 11.96 20.89
CA THR A 246 -31.95 12.46 21.12
C THR A 246 -33.04 11.41 20.95
N GLY A 247 -32.76 10.24 20.36
CA GLY A 247 -33.72 9.19 20.01
C GLY A 247 -34.74 9.61 18.96
N LYS A 248 -34.67 10.82 18.42
CA LYS A 248 -35.66 11.38 17.47
C LYS A 248 -34.94 12.12 16.33
N PRO A 249 -35.52 12.17 15.14
CA PRO A 249 -35.03 13.03 14.08
C PRO A 249 -35.14 14.50 14.51
N ARG A 250 -34.15 15.29 14.18
CA ARG A 250 -34.00 16.70 14.58
C ARG A 250 -35.21 17.53 14.15
N ARG A 251 -35.79 18.28 15.09
CA ARG A 251 -36.75 19.34 14.82
C ARG A 251 -36.07 20.68 15.14
N GLY A 252 -36.04 21.60 14.17
CA GLY A 252 -35.50 22.96 14.35
C GLY A 252 -34.49 23.38 13.26
N LYS A 253 -33.91 24.60 13.42
CA LYS A 253 -32.99 25.21 12.47
C LYS A 253 -31.78 24.30 12.17
N ALA A 254 -31.52 24.10 10.88
CA ALA A 254 -30.36 23.28 10.46
C ALA A 254 -29.06 23.82 11.07
N PRO A 255 -28.11 22.94 11.45
CA PRO A 255 -26.78 23.39 11.86
C PRO A 255 -26.10 24.16 10.72
N HIS A 256 -25.03 24.87 11.06
CA HIS A 256 -24.23 25.56 10.05
C HIS A 256 -24.04 24.66 8.82
N PRO A 257 -24.28 25.20 7.60
CA PRO A 257 -24.16 24.39 6.38
C PRO A 257 -22.76 23.79 6.31
N VAL A 258 -22.69 22.51 5.97
CA VAL A 258 -21.41 21.85 5.70
C VAL A 258 -20.89 22.44 4.41
N VAL A 259 -19.66 22.94 4.42
CA VAL A 259 -19.03 23.59 3.26
C VAL A 259 -18.78 22.53 2.18
N GLU A 260 -19.32 22.73 0.99
CA GLU A 260 -19.16 21.84 -0.17
C GLU A 260 -18.04 22.27 -1.13
N THR A 261 -17.44 23.43 -0.86
CA THR A 261 -16.32 23.96 -1.67
C THR A 261 -15.00 23.58 -1.01
N PRO A 262 -13.96 23.26 -1.81
CA PRO A 262 -12.64 22.99 -1.28
C PRO A 262 -12.08 24.20 -0.51
N ASP A 263 -11.31 23.93 0.54
CA ASP A 263 -10.50 24.97 1.18
C ASP A 263 -9.51 25.56 0.15
N ALA A 264 -9.28 26.86 0.20
CA ALA A 264 -8.33 27.52 -0.71
C ALA A 264 -6.90 26.95 -0.62
N LYS A 265 -6.54 26.34 0.53
CA LYS A 265 -5.27 25.67 0.77
C LYS A 265 -5.28 24.18 0.39
N ALA A 266 -6.45 23.60 0.03
CA ALA A 266 -6.52 22.22 -0.44
C ALA A 266 -5.60 22.05 -1.65
N GLN A 267 -4.77 21.01 -1.63
CA GLN A 267 -3.74 20.81 -2.66
C GLN A 267 -4.05 19.58 -3.50
N SER A 268 -3.76 19.64 -4.79
CA SER A 268 -3.70 18.49 -5.68
C SER A 268 -2.32 18.38 -6.31
N ASN A 269 -1.80 17.15 -6.37
CA ASN A 269 -0.54 16.86 -7.04
C ASN A 269 -0.81 16.35 -8.46
N PHE A 270 -0.19 16.97 -9.47
CA PHE A 270 -0.38 16.58 -10.86
C PHE A 270 0.35 15.29 -11.24
N THR A 271 1.29 14.83 -10.41
CA THR A 271 2.04 13.60 -10.64
C THR A 271 1.31 12.38 -10.07
N ASP A 272 0.73 12.52 -8.88
CA ASP A 272 -0.10 11.51 -8.22
C ASP A 272 -1.21 12.20 -7.40
N PRO A 273 -2.39 12.39 -7.99
CA PRO A 273 -3.47 13.15 -7.35
C PRO A 273 -4.17 12.42 -6.21
N GLU A 274 -3.94 11.11 -6.05
CA GLU A 274 -4.55 10.29 -4.98
C GLU A 274 -3.76 10.35 -3.68
N LEU A 275 -2.53 10.90 -3.70
CA LEU A 275 -1.73 11.06 -2.50
C LEU A 275 -1.87 12.46 -1.91
N HIS A 276 -1.93 12.51 -0.58
CA HIS A 276 -1.99 13.75 0.18
C HIS A 276 -0.66 14.07 0.86
N ILE A 277 -0.48 15.37 1.16
CA ILE A 277 0.67 15.82 1.92
C ILE A 277 0.49 15.42 3.39
N MET A 278 1.48 14.73 3.95
CA MET A 278 1.47 14.23 5.32
C MET A 278 2.73 14.65 6.06
N ARG A 279 2.62 14.81 7.36
CA ARG A 279 3.79 15.01 8.21
C ARG A 279 4.55 13.69 8.32
N THR A 280 5.83 13.72 7.99
CA THR A 280 6.73 12.56 8.09
C THR A 280 7.42 12.50 9.45
N ASN A 281 7.98 11.35 9.81
CA ASN A 281 8.71 11.15 11.09
C ASN A 281 9.90 12.12 11.25
N ASN A 282 10.49 12.57 10.14
CA ASN A 282 11.58 13.54 10.12
C ASN A 282 11.10 15.00 10.30
N LYS A 283 9.90 15.21 10.81
CA LYS A 283 9.24 16.52 10.99
C LYS A 283 9.02 17.32 9.69
N GLY A 284 9.31 16.75 8.54
CA GLY A 284 9.04 17.31 7.23
C GLY A 284 7.60 17.03 6.77
N TRP A 285 7.24 17.58 5.61
CA TRP A 285 5.97 17.35 4.92
C TRP A 285 6.27 16.76 3.54
N ASP A 286 5.57 15.69 3.18
CA ASP A 286 5.72 15.05 1.88
C ASP A 286 4.41 14.39 1.43
N TYR A 287 4.27 14.15 0.12
CA TYR A 287 3.21 13.31 -0.41
C TYR A 287 3.49 11.87 -0.05
N CYS A 288 2.66 11.30 0.80
CA CYS A 288 2.87 9.96 1.37
C CYS A 288 1.62 9.10 1.23
N GLY A 289 1.84 7.77 1.17
CA GLY A 289 0.84 6.80 1.56
C GLY A 289 1.03 6.42 3.03
N ASN A 290 -0.05 6.28 3.76
CA ASN A 290 -0.04 5.75 5.11
C ASN A 290 -0.16 4.22 5.04
N ALA A 291 0.97 3.55 5.08
CA ALA A 291 1.10 2.11 4.95
C ALA A 291 0.83 1.42 6.28
N GLN A 292 -0.19 0.56 6.32
CA GLN A 292 -0.67 -0.17 7.48
C GLN A 292 -0.17 -1.61 7.46
N ALA A 293 0.09 -2.19 8.63
CA ALA A 293 0.41 -3.60 8.79
C ALA A 293 -0.13 -4.14 10.11
N SER A 294 -0.73 -5.34 10.08
CA SER A 294 -1.09 -6.13 11.25
C SER A 294 -0.13 -7.31 11.34
N VAL A 295 0.57 -7.44 12.46
CA VAL A 295 1.72 -8.33 12.62
C VAL A 295 1.52 -9.27 13.81
N ASP A 296 1.69 -10.59 13.60
CA ASP A 296 1.74 -11.59 14.66
C ASP A 296 3.03 -11.46 15.49
N ALA A 297 2.89 -11.57 16.80
CA ALA A 297 3.98 -11.37 17.75
C ALA A 297 5.06 -12.46 17.74
N THR A 298 4.75 -13.66 17.25
CA THR A 298 5.61 -14.85 17.40
C THR A 298 6.89 -14.72 16.59
N CYS A 299 6.76 -14.57 15.28
CA CYS A 299 7.89 -14.42 14.36
C CYS A 299 7.79 -13.17 13.48
N GLN A 300 6.94 -12.21 13.85
CA GLN A 300 6.71 -10.96 13.11
C GLN A 300 6.21 -11.20 11.68
N ILE A 301 5.33 -12.19 11.51
CA ILE A 301 4.62 -12.42 10.24
C ILE A 301 3.55 -11.36 10.08
N ILE A 302 3.53 -10.70 8.93
CA ILE A 302 2.49 -9.72 8.57
C ILE A 302 1.25 -10.50 8.12
N LEU A 303 0.14 -10.35 8.84
CA LEU A 303 -1.13 -11.03 8.57
C LEU A 303 -2.03 -10.22 7.62
N ALA A 304 -1.94 -8.89 7.69
CA ALA A 304 -2.66 -8.00 6.80
C ALA A 304 -1.87 -6.73 6.52
N CYS A 305 -2.08 -6.15 5.36
CA CYS A 305 -1.45 -4.89 4.96
C CYS A 305 -2.36 -4.10 4.02
N ASP A 306 -2.34 -2.78 4.17
CA ASP A 306 -3.03 -1.85 3.26
C ASP A 306 -2.30 -0.51 3.19
N VAL A 307 -2.72 0.37 2.29
CA VAL A 307 -2.26 1.75 2.22
C VAL A 307 -3.47 2.66 2.10
N THR A 308 -3.50 3.68 2.94
CA THR A 308 -4.51 4.74 2.88
C THR A 308 -3.88 6.10 2.56
N ASP A 309 -4.67 6.98 1.99
CA ASP A 309 -4.36 8.39 1.79
C ASP A 309 -4.67 9.26 3.02
N ALA A 310 -5.28 8.67 4.05
CA ALA A 310 -5.58 9.34 5.31
C ALA A 310 -4.31 9.63 6.11
N SER A 311 -4.16 10.87 6.58
CA SER A 311 -2.99 11.30 7.37
C SER A 311 -2.98 10.75 8.80
N ASN A 312 -4.12 10.24 9.32
CA ASN A 312 -4.28 9.65 10.63
C ASN A 312 -4.83 8.22 10.56
N ASP A 313 -4.71 7.49 11.66
CA ASP A 313 -5.03 6.06 11.74
C ASP A 313 -6.41 5.77 12.33
N LYS A 314 -7.20 6.80 12.69
CA LYS A 314 -8.49 6.66 13.42
C LYS A 314 -9.50 5.73 12.76
N GLN A 315 -9.52 5.70 11.44
CA GLN A 315 -10.48 4.89 10.69
C GLN A 315 -9.85 3.58 10.16
N GLN A 316 -8.61 3.28 10.55
CA GLN A 316 -7.91 2.13 9.99
C GLN A 316 -8.03 0.85 10.84
N ALA A 317 -8.53 0.94 12.08
CA ALA A 317 -8.68 -0.22 12.96
C ALA A 317 -9.62 -1.27 12.37
N GLU A 318 -10.83 -0.88 11.96
CA GLU A 318 -11.82 -1.79 11.39
C GLU A 318 -11.37 -2.43 10.06
N PRO A 319 -10.91 -1.67 9.04
CA PRO A 319 -10.42 -2.26 7.79
C PRO A 319 -9.27 -3.25 8.02
N MET A 320 -8.34 -2.93 8.91
CA MET A 320 -7.21 -3.80 9.22
C MET A 320 -7.62 -5.06 9.98
N ALA A 321 -8.58 -4.96 10.90
CA ALA A 321 -9.15 -6.12 11.59
C ALA A 321 -9.86 -7.06 10.60
N GLN A 322 -10.69 -6.52 9.72
CA GLN A 322 -11.38 -7.28 8.68
C GLN A 322 -10.41 -7.94 7.70
N ALA A 323 -9.38 -7.22 7.25
CA ALA A 323 -8.34 -7.75 6.38
C ALA A 323 -7.56 -8.88 7.07
N THR A 324 -7.19 -8.72 8.35
CA THR A 324 -6.52 -9.75 9.14
C THR A 324 -7.39 -11.01 9.25
N ARG A 325 -8.65 -10.85 9.62
CA ARG A 325 -9.60 -11.97 9.72
C ARG A 325 -9.78 -12.68 8.38
N SER A 326 -9.94 -11.92 7.30
CA SER A 326 -10.07 -12.49 5.95
C SER A 326 -8.84 -13.29 5.55
N THR A 327 -7.64 -12.78 5.81
CA THR A 327 -6.38 -13.49 5.52
C THR A 327 -6.26 -14.77 6.33
N LEU A 328 -6.55 -14.74 7.63
CA LEU A 328 -6.51 -15.92 8.50
C LEU A 328 -7.48 -17.00 8.02
N ALA A 329 -8.73 -16.62 7.69
CA ALA A 329 -9.72 -17.55 7.17
C ALA A 329 -9.29 -18.18 5.84
N GLN A 330 -8.79 -17.38 4.88
CA GLN A 330 -8.29 -17.87 3.59
C GLN A 330 -7.02 -18.73 3.73
N ALA A 331 -6.20 -18.43 4.74
CA ALA A 331 -5.01 -19.21 5.05
C ALA A 331 -5.31 -20.50 5.84
N GLY A 332 -6.55 -20.70 6.31
CA GLY A 332 -6.93 -21.84 7.13
C GLY A 332 -6.32 -21.82 8.54
N ILE A 333 -5.99 -20.63 9.05
CA ILE A 333 -5.44 -20.45 10.39
C ILE A 333 -6.59 -20.15 11.35
N GLU A 334 -6.88 -21.12 12.22
CA GLU A 334 -7.92 -21.01 13.23
C GLU A 334 -7.48 -20.15 14.42
N ARG A 335 -8.44 -19.56 15.09
CA ARG A 335 -8.21 -18.85 16.36
C ARG A 335 -7.86 -19.85 17.46
N PRO A 336 -7.04 -19.46 18.44
CA PRO A 336 -6.84 -20.26 19.63
C PRO A 336 -8.19 -20.62 20.28
N GLN A 337 -8.28 -21.81 20.84
CA GLN A 337 -9.47 -22.28 21.54
C GLN A 337 -9.24 -22.23 23.05
N THR A 338 -10.31 -21.99 23.80
CA THR A 338 -10.34 -22.14 25.24
C THR A 338 -10.36 -23.63 25.61
N GLU A 339 -10.14 -23.97 26.90
CA GLU A 339 -10.26 -25.34 27.39
C GLU A 339 -11.67 -25.94 27.13
N ALA A 340 -12.68 -25.08 27.01
CA ALA A 340 -14.06 -25.46 26.66
C ALA A 340 -14.30 -25.63 25.17
N GLY A 341 -13.28 -25.45 24.30
CA GLY A 341 -13.40 -25.55 22.84
C GLY A 341 -13.97 -24.31 22.14
N GLU A 342 -14.19 -23.22 22.86
CA GLU A 342 -14.68 -21.97 22.29
C GLU A 342 -13.53 -21.15 21.66
N ALA A 343 -13.81 -20.49 20.54
CA ALA A 343 -12.81 -19.66 19.87
C ALA A 343 -12.45 -18.43 20.74
N GLN A 344 -11.21 -18.38 21.18
CA GLN A 344 -10.68 -17.30 21.99
C GLN A 344 -10.52 -16.02 21.15
N ALA A 345 -10.81 -14.85 21.74
CA ALA A 345 -10.54 -13.56 21.11
C ALA A 345 -9.02 -13.34 21.03
N ILE A 346 -8.55 -12.85 19.87
CA ILE A 346 -7.13 -12.61 19.62
C ILE A 346 -6.72 -11.27 20.26
N PRO A 347 -5.77 -11.22 21.19
CA PRO A 347 -5.28 -9.96 21.71
C PRO A 347 -4.75 -9.06 20.60
N ALA A 348 -5.25 -7.83 20.52
CA ALA A 348 -4.87 -6.86 19.50
C ALA A 348 -4.37 -5.57 20.11
N THR A 349 -3.13 -5.19 19.80
CA THR A 349 -2.49 -3.98 20.32
C THR A 349 -2.37 -2.92 19.24
N LEU A 350 -2.95 -1.73 19.46
CA LEU A 350 -2.94 -0.61 18.52
C LEU A 350 -2.47 0.66 19.22
N ASP A 351 -1.97 1.63 18.46
CA ASP A 351 -1.57 2.92 18.97
C ASP A 351 -2.79 3.79 19.36
N ASN A 352 -2.55 4.80 20.18
CA ASN A 352 -3.55 5.82 20.56
C ASN A 352 -4.21 6.47 19.33
N GLY A 353 -3.50 6.59 18.20
CA GLY A 353 -4.04 7.12 16.96
C GLY A 353 -5.26 6.37 16.39
N TYR A 354 -5.46 5.12 16.80
CA TYR A 354 -6.58 4.26 16.36
C TYR A 354 -7.80 4.33 17.29
N TYR A 355 -7.66 4.95 18.48
CA TYR A 355 -8.71 4.90 19.48
C TYR A 355 -9.98 5.64 19.02
N SER A 356 -11.08 4.93 18.99
CA SER A 356 -12.46 5.42 19.04
C SER A 356 -13.34 4.30 19.60
N GLU A 357 -14.50 4.63 20.17
CA GLU A 357 -15.43 3.62 20.66
C GLU A 357 -15.87 2.67 19.52
N ALA A 358 -16.20 3.23 18.36
CA ALA A 358 -16.53 2.44 17.18
C ALA A 358 -15.38 1.50 16.72
N ALA A 359 -14.12 1.91 16.88
CA ALA A 359 -12.97 1.06 16.57
C ALA A 359 -12.87 -0.12 17.55
N VAL A 360 -13.11 0.11 18.84
CA VAL A 360 -13.13 -0.94 19.87
C VAL A 360 -14.22 -1.97 19.53
N GLU A 361 -15.45 -1.52 19.32
CA GLU A 361 -16.57 -2.39 18.95
C GLU A 361 -16.34 -3.17 17.65
N ALA A 362 -15.72 -2.53 16.65
CA ALA A 362 -15.41 -3.18 15.38
C ALA A 362 -14.36 -4.29 15.55
N LEU A 363 -13.33 -4.06 16.35
CA LEU A 363 -12.33 -5.06 16.71
C LEU A 363 -12.95 -6.24 17.46
N GLU A 364 -13.79 -5.99 18.47
CA GLU A 364 -14.49 -7.03 19.24
C GLU A 364 -15.43 -7.86 18.34
N ARG A 365 -16.21 -7.21 17.49
CA ARG A 365 -17.05 -7.91 16.48
C ARG A 365 -16.21 -8.76 15.50
N ALA A 366 -15.00 -8.34 15.19
CA ALA A 366 -14.08 -9.11 14.36
C ALA A 366 -13.39 -10.26 15.13
N GLY A 367 -13.64 -10.44 16.43
CA GLY A 367 -13.08 -11.51 17.26
C GLY A 367 -11.72 -11.18 17.83
N PHE A 368 -11.38 -9.90 17.96
CA PHE A 368 -10.18 -9.44 18.63
C PHE A 368 -10.50 -8.95 20.05
N ASP A 369 -9.51 -9.01 20.92
CA ASP A 369 -9.52 -8.42 22.26
C ASP A 369 -8.62 -7.18 22.27
N PRO A 370 -9.18 -5.95 22.06
CA PRO A 370 -8.40 -4.76 21.82
C PRO A 370 -7.71 -4.21 23.09
N TYR A 371 -6.47 -3.77 22.92
CA TYR A 371 -5.66 -3.00 23.87
C TYR A 371 -5.16 -1.74 23.17
N ILE A 372 -5.87 -0.63 23.34
CA ILE A 372 -5.59 0.64 22.66
C ILE A 372 -5.35 1.71 23.73
N ALA A 373 -4.22 2.42 23.66
CA ALA A 373 -4.02 3.54 24.58
C ALA A 373 -5.03 4.66 24.27
N THR A 374 -5.72 5.14 25.29
CA THR A 374 -6.73 6.20 25.17
C THR A 374 -6.14 7.61 25.27
N GLU A 375 -4.92 7.71 25.84
CA GLU A 375 -4.20 8.97 26.03
C GLU A 375 -2.71 8.79 25.71
N ARG A 376 -2.05 9.88 25.38
CA ARG A 376 -0.59 9.90 25.23
C ARG A 376 0.07 9.71 26.59
N GLN A 377 0.53 8.51 26.90
CA GLN A 377 1.25 8.25 28.15
C GLN A 377 2.55 9.04 28.18
N ARG A 378 2.68 9.97 29.12
CA ARG A 378 3.97 10.58 29.48
C ARG A 378 4.75 9.57 30.32
N HIS A 379 6.02 9.34 30.01
CA HIS A 379 6.89 8.32 30.61
C HIS A 379 7.10 8.44 32.14
N HIS A 380 6.59 9.49 32.79
CA HIS A 380 6.83 9.80 34.18
C HIS A 380 5.59 10.30 34.95
N THR A 381 4.38 9.91 34.59
CA THR A 381 3.21 10.29 35.37
C THR A 381 3.04 9.28 36.52
N PRO A 382 3.08 9.69 37.81
CA PRO A 382 2.74 8.82 38.91
C PRO A 382 1.33 8.29 38.75
N GLN A 383 1.14 7.02 39.09
CA GLN A 383 -0.17 6.37 39.02
C GLN A 383 -1.09 6.99 40.06
N ALA A 384 -2.08 7.76 39.65
CA ALA A 384 -3.24 8.01 40.50
C ALA A 384 -4.04 6.70 40.57
N GLU A 385 -4.23 6.18 41.77
CA GLU A 385 -5.14 5.09 42.07
C GLU A 385 -6.54 5.50 41.60
N ALA A 386 -7.18 4.69 40.75
CA ALA A 386 -8.53 4.94 40.30
C ALA A 386 -9.48 4.81 41.47
N SER A 387 -10.03 5.92 41.95
CA SER A 387 -10.92 5.98 43.13
C SER A 387 -12.38 5.63 42.84
N ALA A 388 -12.75 5.33 41.57
CA ALA A 388 -14.11 4.96 41.17
C ALA A 388 -14.08 3.90 40.03
N PRO A 389 -15.09 3.04 39.92
CA PRO A 389 -15.22 2.12 38.77
C PRO A 389 -15.36 2.90 37.46
N PRO A 390 -14.77 2.41 36.36
CA PRO A 390 -14.76 3.12 35.06
C PRO A 390 -16.19 3.22 34.51
N ALA A 391 -16.68 4.43 34.30
CA ALA A 391 -18.04 4.71 33.86
C ALA A 391 -18.17 4.73 32.31
N THR A 392 -17.12 5.20 31.60
CA THR A 392 -17.15 5.36 30.17
C THR A 392 -16.37 4.23 29.44
N PRO A 393 -16.68 3.93 28.16
CA PRO A 393 -15.89 2.98 27.35
C PRO A 393 -14.40 3.34 27.31
N GLN A 394 -14.09 4.63 27.25
CA GLN A 394 -12.72 5.13 27.26
C GLN A 394 -11.98 4.80 28.58
N GLU A 395 -12.66 5.01 29.70
CA GLU A 395 -12.11 4.68 31.03
C GLU A 395 -11.93 3.17 31.20
N ARG A 396 -12.88 2.35 30.71
CA ARG A 396 -12.76 0.89 30.71
C ARG A 396 -11.53 0.44 29.91
N MET A 397 -11.31 0.97 28.70
CA MET A 397 -10.13 0.66 27.90
C MET A 397 -8.85 1.12 28.59
N ALA A 398 -8.83 2.33 29.18
CA ALA A 398 -7.70 2.82 29.94
C ALA A 398 -7.38 1.93 31.15
N ALA A 399 -8.40 1.50 31.90
CA ALA A 399 -8.26 0.58 33.03
C ALA A 399 -7.71 -0.78 32.58
N LYS A 400 -8.26 -1.34 31.49
CA LYS A 400 -7.79 -2.61 30.88
C LYS A 400 -6.31 -2.57 30.51
N VAL A 401 -5.87 -1.52 29.82
CA VAL A 401 -4.45 -1.35 29.44
C VAL A 401 -3.56 -1.13 30.67
N ARG A 402 -4.08 -0.58 31.77
CA ARG A 402 -3.33 -0.35 33.03
C ARG A 402 -3.19 -1.60 33.89
N THR A 403 -3.94 -2.66 33.67
CA THR A 403 -3.73 -3.94 34.38
C THR A 403 -2.30 -4.46 34.15
N PRO A 404 -1.72 -5.26 35.06
CA PRO A 404 -0.40 -5.85 34.83
C PRO A 404 -0.29 -6.62 33.50
N ALA A 405 -1.30 -7.44 33.20
CA ALA A 405 -1.38 -8.20 31.93
C ALA A 405 -1.53 -7.27 30.71
N GLY A 406 -2.41 -6.27 30.80
CA GLY A 406 -2.64 -5.29 29.72
C GLY A 406 -1.39 -4.46 29.43
N ARG A 407 -0.66 -4.02 30.46
CA ARG A 407 0.63 -3.33 30.31
C ARG A 407 1.67 -4.20 29.63
N ALA A 408 1.78 -5.46 30.02
CA ALA A 408 2.73 -6.39 29.44
C ALA A 408 2.43 -6.62 27.95
N LEU A 409 1.17 -6.81 27.57
CA LEU A 409 0.75 -6.94 26.18
C LEU A 409 0.98 -5.66 25.38
N TYR A 410 0.56 -4.53 25.89
CA TYR A 410 0.68 -3.24 25.21
C TYR A 410 2.14 -2.81 25.01
N ALA A 411 2.99 -3.04 26.00
CA ALA A 411 4.43 -2.74 25.89
C ALA A 411 5.11 -3.52 24.75
N ARG A 412 4.65 -4.74 24.48
CA ARG A 412 5.19 -5.57 23.39
C ARG A 412 4.85 -5.02 22.00
N ARG A 413 3.84 -4.15 21.84
CA ARG A 413 3.48 -3.58 20.53
C ARG A 413 4.70 -3.06 19.76
N LYS A 414 5.53 -2.27 20.43
CA LYS A 414 6.70 -1.66 19.79
C LYS A 414 7.70 -2.69 19.27
N VAL A 415 7.95 -3.74 20.02
CA VAL A 415 8.91 -4.79 19.62
C VAL A 415 8.32 -5.77 18.59
N ILE A 416 7.02 -5.70 18.30
CA ILE A 416 6.37 -6.49 17.26
C ILE A 416 6.43 -5.77 15.91
N VAL A 417 5.84 -4.57 15.82
CA VAL A 417 5.61 -3.90 14.53
C VAL A 417 6.73 -2.94 14.12
N GLU A 418 7.36 -2.23 15.07
CA GLU A 418 8.43 -1.28 14.74
C GLU A 418 9.64 -1.95 14.05
N PRO A 419 10.13 -3.14 14.49
CA PRO A 419 11.21 -3.83 13.79
C PRO A 419 10.84 -4.26 12.36
N VAL A 420 9.55 -4.58 12.10
CA VAL A 420 9.07 -4.89 10.76
C VAL A 420 9.22 -3.67 9.85
N PHE A 421 8.75 -2.51 10.27
CA PHE A 421 8.95 -1.27 9.53
C PHE A 421 10.42 -0.87 9.40
N GLY A 422 11.22 -1.09 10.46
CA GLY A 422 12.67 -0.90 10.44
C GLY A 422 13.35 -1.76 9.38
N GLN A 423 13.04 -3.06 9.32
CA GLN A 423 13.57 -3.94 8.30
C GLN A 423 13.18 -3.51 6.89
N ILE A 424 11.92 -3.12 6.67
CA ILE A 424 11.44 -2.68 5.36
C ILE A 424 12.11 -1.37 4.93
N LYS A 425 12.17 -0.38 5.82
CA LYS A 425 12.66 0.96 5.47
C LYS A 425 14.18 1.11 5.51
N GLU A 426 14.81 0.53 6.53
CA GLU A 426 16.24 0.72 6.76
C GLU A 426 17.07 -0.38 6.09
N VAL A 427 16.77 -1.65 6.37
CA VAL A 427 17.58 -2.76 5.87
C VAL A 427 17.36 -2.98 4.38
N ARG A 428 16.09 -3.03 3.92
CA ARG A 428 15.76 -3.20 2.50
C ARG A 428 15.71 -1.87 1.72
N GLY A 429 15.65 -0.73 2.40
CA GLY A 429 15.66 0.59 1.78
C GLY A 429 14.35 1.00 1.11
N PHE A 430 13.20 0.37 1.43
CA PHE A 430 11.90 0.74 0.87
C PHE A 430 11.33 1.96 1.57
N ARG A 431 11.76 3.15 1.16
CA ARG A 431 11.34 4.44 1.73
C ARG A 431 10.39 5.21 0.83
N ARG A 432 10.21 4.77 -0.42
CA ARG A 432 9.41 5.44 -1.42
C ARG A 432 8.70 4.43 -2.32
N PHE A 433 7.42 4.65 -2.57
CA PHE A 433 6.67 3.94 -3.60
C PHE A 433 7.21 4.27 -4.99
N LEU A 434 7.26 3.29 -5.87
CA LEU A 434 7.66 3.46 -7.26
C LEU A 434 6.47 3.60 -8.20
N LEU A 435 5.34 3.02 -7.80
CA LEU A 435 4.07 3.10 -8.54
C LEU A 435 3.30 4.36 -8.13
N ARG A 436 2.30 4.73 -8.93
CA ARG A 436 1.40 5.87 -8.73
C ARG A 436 -0.05 5.40 -8.77
N GLY A 437 -0.90 6.10 -8.01
CA GLY A 437 -2.29 5.74 -7.80
C GLY A 437 -2.45 4.73 -6.66
N LEU A 438 -3.44 4.97 -5.79
CA LEU A 438 -3.61 4.27 -4.52
C LEU A 438 -3.74 2.75 -4.69
N ALA A 439 -4.48 2.30 -5.70
CA ALA A 439 -4.64 0.87 -6.00
C ALA A 439 -3.29 0.18 -6.28
N LYS A 440 -2.43 0.81 -7.11
CA LYS A 440 -1.11 0.26 -7.45
C LYS A 440 -0.15 0.32 -6.27
N ILE A 441 -0.21 1.38 -5.47
CA ILE A 441 0.59 1.53 -4.24
C ILE A 441 0.21 0.45 -3.21
N ARG A 442 -1.07 0.13 -3.06
CA ARG A 442 -1.55 -0.99 -2.23
C ARG A 442 -0.97 -2.33 -2.68
N GLY A 443 -0.98 -2.58 -3.99
CA GLY A 443 -0.37 -3.78 -4.55
C GLY A 443 1.15 -3.83 -4.33
N GLU A 444 1.84 -2.71 -4.49
CA GLU A 444 3.29 -2.62 -4.24
C GLU A 444 3.61 -2.85 -2.75
N TRP A 445 2.83 -2.27 -1.83
CA TRP A 445 2.98 -2.50 -0.40
C TRP A 445 2.76 -3.95 -0.03
N ARG A 446 1.75 -4.61 -0.61
CA ARG A 446 1.49 -6.04 -0.42
C ARG A 446 2.67 -6.89 -0.86
N LEU A 447 3.30 -6.57 -1.99
CA LEU A 447 4.51 -7.26 -2.44
C LEU A 447 5.69 -7.06 -1.48
N VAL A 448 5.85 -5.88 -0.90
CA VAL A 448 6.85 -5.61 0.14
C VAL A 448 6.59 -6.42 1.40
N CYS A 449 5.34 -6.51 1.86
CA CYS A 449 4.93 -7.29 3.03
C CYS A 449 5.04 -8.80 2.78
N LEU A 450 4.65 -9.26 1.61
CA LEU A 450 4.82 -10.65 1.16
C LEU A 450 6.28 -11.10 1.26
N THR A 451 7.19 -10.29 0.72
CA THR A 451 8.63 -10.60 0.73
C THR A 451 9.25 -10.46 2.11
N HIS A 452 8.67 -9.66 3.02
CA HIS A 452 9.03 -9.69 4.43
C HIS A 452 8.70 -11.06 5.05
N ASN A 453 7.50 -11.58 4.82
CA ASN A 453 7.08 -12.88 5.33
C ASN A 453 7.95 -14.01 4.76
N LEU A 454 8.26 -13.99 3.47
CA LEU A 454 9.16 -14.98 2.86
C LEU A 454 10.55 -15.00 3.52
N LEU A 455 11.13 -13.80 3.80
CA LEU A 455 12.40 -13.71 4.51
C LEU A 455 12.32 -14.25 5.95
N LYS A 456 11.17 -14.07 6.63
CA LYS A 456 10.95 -14.66 7.95
C LYS A 456 10.87 -16.17 7.88
N ILE A 457 10.08 -16.72 6.94
CA ILE A 457 9.97 -18.16 6.72
C ILE A 457 11.34 -18.76 6.40
N TRP A 458 12.09 -18.16 5.49
CA TRP A 458 13.43 -18.62 5.15
C TRP A 458 14.37 -18.65 6.36
N ARG A 459 14.38 -17.59 7.16
CA ARG A 459 15.25 -17.51 8.35
C ARG A 459 14.90 -18.52 9.43
N TYR A 460 13.60 -18.73 9.68
CA TYR A 460 13.15 -19.66 10.71
C TYR A 460 13.08 -21.10 10.23
N GLY A 461 12.85 -21.33 8.92
CA GLY A 461 12.78 -22.65 8.33
C GLY A 461 14.12 -23.25 7.92
N CYS A 462 15.13 -22.40 7.62
CA CYS A 462 16.48 -22.82 7.22
C CYS A 462 17.52 -22.66 8.34
N ALA A 463 17.15 -22.08 9.49
CA ALA A 463 18.04 -22.08 10.66
C ALA A 463 18.24 -23.54 11.10
N PRO A 464 19.48 -24.05 11.20
CA PRO A 464 19.70 -25.30 11.90
C PRO A 464 19.14 -25.13 13.31
N ASN A 465 18.29 -26.08 13.75
CA ASN A 465 17.77 -26.11 15.10
C ASN A 465 18.91 -25.82 16.06
N ALA A 466 18.96 -24.61 16.59
CA ALA A 466 19.79 -24.30 17.74
C ALA A 466 19.12 -25.00 18.92
N GLY A 467 19.58 -26.24 19.17
CA GLY A 467 19.22 -27.04 20.33
C GLY A 467 19.66 -26.40 21.61
#